data_727721d1a557292acbeb4351d5f84c3f
#
_entry.id   727721d1a557292acbeb4351d5f84c3f
#
_cell.length_a   1.000
_cell.length_b   1.000
_cell.length_c   1.000
_cell.angle_alpha   90.00
_cell.angle_beta   90.00
_cell.angle_gamma   90.00
#
_symmetry.space_group_name_H-M   'P 1'
#
loop_
_entity.id
_entity.type
_entity.pdbx_description
1 polymer ?
#
loop_
_entity_poly.entity_id
_entity_poly.type
_entity_poly.pdbx_seq_one_letter_code
_entity_poly.pdbx_strand_id
1 'polypeptide(L)'
;MSKHKLEYIWLDGYKPSQSLRGKTMVVEDFSGKLEDVKQWSFDGSSTEQATGDDSDCLLQPVHVIPDPDRFGGNGWLVMCEVLNPDGTPHESNGRALIDDDDDDFWFGFEQEYTLIDTETNLPLGFPKNGYPDPQGPFYTSVGARVTKGRDLVDEHLHLCLEAGLNVEGINAEVMMG
;
A
#
# COMPACT_ATOMS: atom_id res chain seq x y z
N MET A 1 5.98 -29.25 4.55
CA MET A 1 6.61 -27.96 4.25
C MET A 1 5.60 -27.11 3.48
N SER A 2 5.11 -26.06 4.09
CA SER A 2 4.25 -25.09 3.44
C SER A 2 5.11 -24.01 2.78
N LYS A 3 4.75 -23.61 1.56
CA LYS A 3 5.44 -22.49 0.90
C LYS A 3 4.65 -21.22 1.13
N HIS A 4 5.36 -20.13 1.43
CA HIS A 4 4.83 -18.82 1.66
C HIS A 4 5.40 -17.82 0.68
N LYS A 5 4.61 -16.84 0.27
CA LYS A 5 5.02 -15.68 -0.52
C LYS A 5 5.17 -14.48 0.40
N LEU A 6 6.34 -13.90 0.45
CA LEU A 6 6.62 -12.66 1.14
C LEU A 6 6.80 -11.56 0.08
N GLU A 7 5.86 -10.66 -0.04
CA GLU A 7 5.96 -9.51 -0.93
C GLU A 7 6.59 -8.34 -0.20
N TYR A 8 7.84 -8.07 -0.53
CA TYR A 8 8.61 -6.95 -0.02
C TYR A 8 8.16 -5.69 -0.74
N ILE A 9 7.71 -4.71 0.01
CA ILE A 9 7.15 -3.46 -0.50
C ILE A 9 7.97 -2.30 0.04
N TRP A 10 8.39 -1.38 -0.84
CA TRP A 10 9.15 -0.18 -0.47
C TRP A 10 8.74 1.01 -1.32
N LEU A 11 9.14 2.21 -0.90
CA LEU A 11 8.99 3.44 -1.67
C LEU A 11 10.23 3.69 -2.52
N ASP A 12 10.05 4.04 -3.79
CA ASP A 12 11.14 4.37 -4.72
C ASP A 12 11.75 5.77 -4.45
N GLY A 13 12.69 6.18 -5.30
CA GLY A 13 13.38 7.47 -5.20
C GLY A 13 12.79 8.58 -6.07
N TYR A 14 11.71 8.33 -6.81
CA TYR A 14 11.13 9.31 -7.72
C TYR A 14 10.59 10.54 -6.98
N LYS A 15 10.72 11.72 -7.62
CA LYS A 15 10.24 13.00 -7.09
C LYS A 15 9.24 13.63 -8.08
N PRO A 16 8.25 14.40 -7.63
CA PRO A 16 7.98 14.83 -6.25
C PRO A 16 7.29 13.77 -5.38
N SER A 17 6.77 12.71 -5.98
CA SER A 17 6.02 11.66 -5.27
C SER A 17 6.65 10.30 -5.50
N GLN A 18 6.90 9.60 -4.41
CA GLN A 18 7.38 8.23 -4.43
C GLN A 18 6.25 7.25 -4.76
N SER A 19 6.59 6.17 -5.44
CA SER A 19 5.66 5.07 -5.74
C SER A 19 6.05 3.81 -4.99
N LEU A 20 5.08 2.97 -4.68
CA LEU A 20 5.33 1.65 -4.13
C LEU A 20 5.96 0.74 -5.19
N ARG A 21 6.98 0.00 -4.76
CA ARG A 21 7.63 -1.07 -5.52
C ARG A 21 7.47 -2.37 -4.75
N GLY A 22 7.51 -3.49 -5.46
CA GLY A 22 7.40 -4.79 -4.82
C GLY A 22 8.24 -5.85 -5.52
N LYS A 23 8.72 -6.80 -4.73
CA LYS A 23 9.32 -8.05 -5.21
C LYS A 23 9.01 -9.18 -4.24
N THR A 24 8.77 -10.38 -4.77
CA THR A 24 8.29 -11.52 -4.00
C THR A 24 9.40 -12.53 -3.73
N MET A 25 9.58 -12.87 -2.47
CA MET A 25 10.39 -14.01 -2.03
C MET A 25 9.49 -15.20 -1.72
N VAL A 26 9.93 -16.39 -2.09
CA VAL A 26 9.27 -17.65 -1.68
C VAL A 26 10.11 -18.32 -0.62
N VAL A 27 9.49 -18.59 0.53
CA VAL A 27 10.14 -19.26 1.67
C VAL A 27 9.36 -20.50 2.10
N GLU A 28 9.97 -21.36 2.88
CA GLU A 28 9.33 -22.53 3.47
C GLU A 28 9.07 -22.29 4.95
N ASP A 29 7.91 -22.76 5.41
CA ASP A 29 7.53 -22.83 6.85
C ASP A 29 7.72 -21.48 7.59
N PHE A 30 7.23 -20.39 6.99
CA PHE A 30 7.33 -19.04 7.59
C PHE A 30 6.43 -18.90 8.82
N SER A 31 6.97 -18.33 9.89
CA SER A 31 6.28 -18.17 11.18
C SER A 31 5.25 -17.05 11.24
N GLY A 32 5.30 -16.11 10.31
CA GLY A 32 4.53 -14.85 10.34
C GLY A 32 5.18 -13.74 11.18
N LYS A 33 6.40 -13.94 11.67
CA LYS A 33 7.07 -12.95 12.52
C LYS A 33 8.12 -12.16 11.77
N LEU A 34 8.23 -10.89 12.12
CA LEU A 34 9.20 -9.96 11.49
C LEU A 34 10.66 -10.44 11.66
N GLU A 35 10.99 -11.02 12.80
CA GLU A 35 12.33 -11.54 13.11
C GLU A 35 12.82 -12.63 12.16
N ASP A 36 11.87 -13.35 11.51
CA ASP A 36 12.18 -14.41 10.54
C ASP A 36 12.19 -13.89 9.09
N VAL A 37 11.89 -12.62 8.86
CA VAL A 37 11.98 -12.00 7.54
C VAL A 37 13.41 -11.54 7.27
N LYS A 38 13.98 -12.04 6.19
CA LYS A 38 15.37 -11.72 5.83
C LYS A 38 15.47 -10.35 5.16
N GLN A 39 16.55 -9.63 5.44
CA GLN A 39 16.97 -8.51 4.60
C GLN A 39 17.19 -9.01 3.17
N TRP A 40 16.86 -8.18 2.19
CA TRP A 40 17.05 -8.49 0.78
C TRP A 40 17.67 -7.31 0.05
N SER A 41 18.11 -7.50 -1.20
CA SER A 41 18.67 -6.45 -2.04
C SER A 41 17.85 -6.27 -3.32
N PHE A 42 18.00 -5.12 -3.95
CA PHE A 42 17.43 -4.82 -5.25
C PHE A 42 18.34 -3.87 -6.02
N ASP A 43 18.15 -3.78 -7.33
CA ASP A 43 18.83 -2.83 -8.21
C ASP A 43 18.12 -1.45 -8.12
N GLY A 44 18.72 -0.53 -7.40
CA GLY A 44 18.21 0.82 -7.18
C GLY A 44 18.28 1.72 -8.42
N SER A 45 19.05 1.36 -9.44
CA SER A 45 19.16 2.17 -10.66
C SER A 45 17.84 2.29 -11.44
N SER A 46 16.99 1.27 -11.33
CA SER A 46 15.67 1.25 -11.96
C SER A 46 14.56 1.93 -11.13
N THR A 47 14.91 2.42 -9.94
CA THR A 47 13.97 3.05 -9.00
C THR A 47 14.39 4.44 -8.55
N GLU A 48 15.35 5.08 -9.25
CA GLU A 48 15.95 6.39 -8.90
C GLU A 48 16.58 6.40 -7.48
N GLN A 49 17.19 5.28 -7.07
CA GLN A 49 17.80 5.11 -5.75
C GLN A 49 19.28 4.74 -5.81
N ALA A 50 19.83 4.53 -7.01
CA ALA A 50 21.26 4.27 -7.20
C ALA A 50 21.70 4.61 -8.62
N THR A 51 23.02 4.63 -8.84
CA THR A 51 23.62 4.75 -10.19
C THR A 51 23.84 3.37 -10.79
N GLY A 52 23.94 3.27 -12.12
CA GLY A 52 24.15 1.99 -12.80
C GLY A 52 25.47 1.28 -12.47
N ASP A 53 26.46 2.04 -11.97
CA ASP A 53 27.80 1.51 -11.64
C ASP A 53 27.87 0.96 -10.19
N ASP A 54 26.98 1.42 -9.30
CA ASP A 54 26.84 0.98 -7.91
C ASP A 54 25.34 0.94 -7.57
N SER A 55 24.69 -0.12 -8.03
CA SER A 55 23.22 -0.17 -8.09
C SER A 55 22.56 -0.89 -6.92
N ASP A 56 23.31 -1.55 -6.05
CA ASP A 56 22.74 -2.32 -4.95
C ASP A 56 22.15 -1.42 -3.86
N CYS A 57 20.91 -1.67 -3.53
CA CYS A 57 20.23 -1.15 -2.33
C CYS A 57 19.70 -2.30 -1.49
N LEU A 58 19.55 -2.07 -0.19
CA LEU A 58 19.03 -3.07 0.73
C LEU A 58 17.58 -2.76 1.12
N LEU A 59 16.77 -3.81 1.23
CA LEU A 59 15.43 -3.80 1.79
C LEU A 59 15.50 -4.32 3.22
N GLN A 60 15.32 -3.42 4.18
CA GLN A 60 15.24 -3.77 5.59
C GLN A 60 13.78 -3.91 5.99
N PRO A 61 13.31 -5.13 6.31
CA PRO A 61 11.96 -5.34 6.81
C PRO A 61 11.70 -4.56 8.11
N VAL A 62 10.57 -3.85 8.16
CA VAL A 62 10.15 -3.07 9.34
C VAL A 62 8.78 -3.49 9.85
N HIS A 63 7.97 -4.14 9.00
CA HIS A 63 6.66 -4.65 9.40
C HIS A 63 6.24 -5.81 8.50
N VAL A 64 5.48 -6.75 9.05
CA VAL A 64 4.90 -7.87 8.30
C VAL A 64 3.46 -8.10 8.72
N ILE A 65 2.58 -8.24 7.73
CA ILE A 65 1.17 -8.57 7.93
C ILE A 65 0.75 -9.68 6.97
N PRO A 66 -0.28 -10.47 7.31
CA PRO A 66 -0.85 -11.42 6.36
C PRO A 66 -1.43 -10.69 5.14
N ASP A 67 -1.34 -11.31 3.98
CA ASP A 67 -2.05 -10.91 2.76
C ASP A 67 -3.24 -11.84 2.57
N PRO A 68 -4.46 -11.45 2.98
CA PRO A 68 -5.61 -12.32 2.96
C PRO A 68 -6.14 -12.62 1.57
N ASP A 69 -5.85 -11.75 0.59
CA ASP A 69 -6.35 -11.87 -0.78
C ASP A 69 -5.56 -12.92 -1.59
N ARG A 70 -4.32 -13.18 -1.23
CA ARG A 70 -3.42 -13.95 -2.07
C ARG A 70 -2.96 -15.25 -1.45
N PHE A 71 -2.75 -16.24 -2.32
CA PHE A 71 -2.06 -17.48 -2.03
C PHE A 71 -2.69 -18.34 -0.92
N GLY A 72 -4.01 -18.31 -0.76
CA GLY A 72 -4.74 -19.23 0.11
C GLY A 72 -4.28 -19.20 1.56
N GLY A 73 -3.99 -18.03 2.10
CA GLY A 73 -3.53 -17.82 3.48
C GLY A 73 -2.03 -17.96 3.70
N ASN A 74 -1.24 -18.15 2.64
CA ASN A 74 0.22 -18.22 2.72
C ASN A 74 0.91 -16.99 2.08
N GLY A 75 0.19 -15.90 1.89
CA GLY A 75 0.69 -14.60 1.44
C GLY A 75 1.00 -13.68 2.62
N TRP A 76 2.03 -12.85 2.47
CA TRP A 76 2.46 -11.88 3.46
C TRP A 76 2.92 -10.61 2.78
N LEU A 77 2.55 -9.47 3.30
CA LEU A 77 3.07 -8.16 2.91
C LEU A 77 4.15 -7.76 3.91
N VAL A 78 5.33 -7.43 3.39
CA VAL A 78 6.50 -7.04 4.17
C VAL A 78 6.85 -5.60 3.82
N MET A 79 6.52 -4.66 4.70
CA MET A 79 6.94 -3.27 4.54
C MET A 79 8.42 -3.15 4.83
N CYS A 80 9.14 -2.47 3.93
CA CYS A 80 10.57 -2.28 4.02
C CYS A 80 10.95 -0.80 3.94
N GLU A 81 12.01 -0.46 4.63
CA GLU A 81 12.78 0.75 4.39
C GLU A 81 14.00 0.44 3.52
N VAL A 82 14.52 1.48 2.87
CA VAL A 82 15.66 1.34 1.96
C VAL A 82 16.94 1.82 2.65
N LEU A 83 17.95 0.97 2.57
CA LEU A 83 19.30 1.27 3.07
C LEU A 83 20.32 1.23 1.94
N ASN A 84 21.42 1.96 2.13
CA ASN A 84 22.63 1.83 1.34
C ASN A 84 23.29 0.46 1.57
N PRO A 85 24.23 0.02 0.71
CA PRO A 85 24.95 -1.26 0.89
C PRO A 85 25.70 -1.38 2.21
N ASP A 86 26.12 -0.26 2.79
CA ASP A 86 26.80 -0.19 4.09
C ASP A 86 25.86 -0.25 5.30
N GLY A 87 24.54 -0.33 5.06
CA GLY A 87 23.51 -0.40 6.09
C GLY A 87 23.06 0.96 6.62
N THR A 88 23.56 2.07 6.10
CA THR A 88 23.06 3.40 6.46
C THR A 88 21.75 3.70 5.75
N PRO A 89 20.84 4.53 6.32
CA PRO A 89 19.62 4.92 5.65
C PRO A 89 19.90 5.55 4.28
N HIS A 90 19.16 5.10 3.25
CA HIS A 90 19.22 5.72 1.94
C HIS A 90 18.56 7.11 1.98
N GLU A 91 18.99 8.06 1.12
CA GLU A 91 18.45 9.44 1.11
C GLU A 91 16.95 9.51 0.81
N SER A 92 16.36 8.49 0.14
CA SER A 92 14.94 8.38 -0.13
C SER A 92 14.14 7.76 1.04
N ASN A 93 14.81 7.33 2.10
CA ASN A 93 14.21 6.67 3.25
C ASN A 93 13.60 7.69 4.22
N GLY A 94 12.37 8.14 3.96
CA GLY A 94 11.66 9.06 4.85
C GLY A 94 11.36 8.49 6.23
N ARG A 95 11.25 7.15 6.37
CA ARG A 95 11.00 6.51 7.65
C ARG A 95 12.15 6.74 8.65
N ALA A 96 13.38 6.78 8.18
CA ALA A 96 14.55 7.03 9.03
C ALA A 96 14.60 8.44 9.63
N LEU A 97 13.73 9.35 9.18
CA LEU A 97 13.60 10.70 9.71
C LEU A 97 12.54 10.82 10.81
N ILE A 98 11.79 9.74 11.07
CA ILE A 98 10.76 9.72 12.11
C ILE A 98 11.46 9.50 13.46
N ASP A 99 11.18 10.41 14.40
CA ASP A 99 11.61 10.30 15.77
C ASP A 99 10.57 9.52 16.58
N ASP A 100 10.92 8.35 17.06
CA ASP A 100 10.02 7.48 17.84
C ASP A 100 9.81 7.98 19.27
N ASP A 101 10.54 9.01 19.73
CA ASP A 101 10.46 9.53 21.09
C ASP A 101 9.33 10.56 21.28
N ASP A 102 8.53 10.83 20.25
CA ASP A 102 7.46 11.83 20.31
C ASP A 102 6.09 11.20 20.62
N ASP A 103 5.93 10.76 21.87
CA ASP A 103 4.71 10.11 22.39
C ASP A 103 3.50 11.08 22.56
N ASP A 104 3.70 12.39 22.36
CA ASP A 104 2.66 13.40 22.64
C ASP A 104 1.72 13.68 21.46
N PHE A 105 1.99 13.16 20.26
CA PHE A 105 1.19 13.39 19.07
C PHE A 105 0.29 12.20 18.71
N TRP A 106 -0.94 12.53 18.35
CA TRP A 106 -1.90 11.59 17.77
C TRP A 106 -1.97 11.81 16.26
N PHE A 107 -1.85 10.74 15.50
CA PHE A 107 -1.97 10.75 14.05
C PHE A 107 -3.17 9.93 13.63
N GLY A 108 -4.00 10.49 12.74
CA GLY A 108 -5.06 9.79 12.03
C GLY A 108 -4.82 9.94 10.53
N PHE A 109 -5.16 8.91 9.77
CA PHE A 109 -5.05 8.91 8.32
C PHE A 109 -6.41 8.63 7.71
N GLU A 110 -6.79 9.44 6.73
CA GLU A 110 -7.93 9.21 5.86
C GLU A 110 -7.38 8.86 4.46
N GLN A 111 -7.43 7.58 4.10
CA GLN A 111 -7.01 7.16 2.77
C GLN A 111 -8.18 7.28 1.82
N GLU A 112 -8.11 8.25 0.93
CA GLU A 112 -9.12 8.46 -0.11
C GLU A 112 -8.67 7.84 -1.44
N TYR A 113 -9.64 7.31 -2.18
CA TYR A 113 -9.44 6.84 -3.55
C TYR A 113 -10.72 6.97 -4.36
N THR A 114 -10.57 7.09 -5.66
CA THR A 114 -11.68 7.15 -6.61
C THR A 114 -11.71 5.88 -7.44
N LEU A 115 -12.85 5.22 -7.49
CA LEU A 115 -13.05 4.07 -8.38
C LEU A 115 -13.21 4.57 -9.82
N ILE A 116 -12.45 4.00 -10.72
CA ILE A 116 -12.44 4.37 -12.14
C ILE A 116 -13.10 3.27 -12.96
N ASP A 117 -14.04 3.65 -13.81
CA ASP A 117 -14.61 2.80 -14.85
C ASP A 117 -13.54 2.57 -15.94
N THR A 118 -13.11 1.33 -16.11
CA THR A 118 -12.01 0.97 -17.02
C THR A 118 -12.35 1.12 -18.51
N GLU A 119 -13.63 1.18 -18.87
CA GLU A 119 -14.05 1.39 -20.27
C GLU A 119 -14.01 2.87 -20.65
N THR A 120 -14.37 3.75 -19.71
CA THR A 120 -14.50 5.18 -19.96
C THR A 120 -13.32 5.99 -19.46
N ASN A 121 -12.53 5.44 -18.55
CA ASN A 121 -11.48 6.12 -17.79
C ASN A 121 -12.00 7.35 -17.03
N LEU A 122 -13.26 7.30 -16.59
CA LEU A 122 -13.93 8.31 -15.77
C LEU A 122 -14.25 7.71 -14.39
N PRO A 123 -14.49 8.54 -13.36
CA PRO A 123 -14.97 8.06 -12.07
C PRO A 123 -16.23 7.19 -12.24
N LEU A 124 -16.29 6.11 -11.47
CA LEU A 124 -17.36 5.12 -11.57
C LEU A 124 -18.74 5.79 -11.36
N GLY A 125 -19.64 5.60 -12.30
CA GLY A 125 -20.97 6.19 -12.29
C GLY A 125 -21.09 7.54 -13.02
N PHE A 126 -20.00 8.10 -13.50
CA PHE A 126 -20.06 9.28 -14.37
C PHE A 126 -20.74 8.94 -15.71
N PRO A 127 -21.51 9.87 -16.28
CA PRO A 127 -22.12 9.62 -17.57
C PRO A 127 -21.06 9.55 -18.69
N LYS A 128 -21.27 8.64 -19.66
CA LYS A 128 -20.37 8.51 -20.84
C LYS A 128 -20.32 9.80 -21.68
N ASN A 129 -21.41 10.58 -21.65
CA ASN A 129 -21.52 11.85 -22.36
C ASN A 129 -22.18 12.88 -21.43
N GLY A 130 -21.66 14.10 -21.44
CA GLY A 130 -22.17 15.18 -20.61
C GLY A 130 -21.38 15.35 -19.31
N TYR A 131 -21.99 16.04 -18.36
CA TYR A 131 -21.38 16.36 -17.08
C TYR A 131 -21.98 15.45 -15.99
N PRO A 132 -21.19 15.11 -14.96
CA PRO A 132 -21.71 14.43 -13.78
C PRO A 132 -22.69 15.35 -13.02
N ASP A 133 -23.50 14.73 -12.16
CA ASP A 133 -24.32 15.46 -11.21
C ASP A 133 -23.43 16.32 -10.27
N PRO A 134 -23.96 17.44 -9.74
CA PRO A 134 -23.23 18.23 -8.75
C PRO A 134 -22.81 17.40 -7.55
N GLN A 135 -21.62 17.68 -7.02
CA GLN A 135 -21.11 17.04 -5.79
C GLN A 135 -21.99 17.39 -4.57
N GLY A 136 -21.90 16.58 -3.57
CA GLY A 136 -22.60 16.75 -2.29
C GLY A 136 -23.66 15.69 -2.01
N PRO A 137 -24.60 15.36 -2.91
CA PRO A 137 -25.59 14.30 -2.67
C PRO A 137 -25.00 12.90 -2.44
N PHE A 138 -23.73 12.71 -2.80
CA PHE A 138 -23.01 11.43 -2.69
C PHE A 138 -22.32 11.26 -1.34
N TYR A 139 -22.04 12.34 -0.64
CA TYR A 139 -21.37 12.32 0.67
C TYR A 139 -22.17 11.49 1.69
N THR A 140 -21.52 10.50 2.27
CA THR A 140 -22.14 9.53 3.19
C THR A 140 -23.43 8.91 2.70
N SER A 141 -23.59 8.81 1.37
CA SER A 141 -24.83 8.33 0.75
C SER A 141 -25.06 6.83 0.97
N VAL A 142 -26.32 6.43 0.89
CA VAL A 142 -26.75 5.04 1.04
C VAL A 142 -27.65 4.65 -0.14
N GLY A 143 -27.47 3.45 -0.61
CA GLY A 143 -28.29 2.84 -1.66
C GLY A 143 -27.65 2.91 -3.05
N ALA A 144 -27.90 1.88 -3.85
CA ALA A 144 -27.23 1.60 -5.13
C ALA A 144 -27.41 2.69 -6.20
N ARG A 145 -28.38 3.59 -6.04
CA ARG A 145 -28.60 4.69 -6.99
C ARG A 145 -27.52 5.77 -6.88
N VAL A 146 -27.05 6.06 -5.69
CA VAL A 146 -26.15 7.17 -5.39
C VAL A 146 -24.76 6.70 -4.92
N THR A 147 -24.67 5.55 -4.27
CA THR A 147 -23.40 4.97 -3.83
C THR A 147 -22.93 3.95 -4.87
N LYS A 148 -21.89 4.27 -5.61
CA LYS A 148 -21.29 3.37 -6.61
C LYS A 148 -20.09 2.65 -6.01
N GLY A 149 -19.92 1.36 -6.39
CA GLY A 149 -18.78 0.55 -5.98
C GLY A 149 -18.73 0.18 -4.48
N ARG A 150 -19.84 0.26 -3.77
CA ARG A 150 -19.90 -0.05 -2.33
C ARG A 150 -19.42 -1.46 -2.00
N ASP A 151 -19.74 -2.41 -2.84
CA ASP A 151 -19.30 -3.81 -2.73
C ASP A 151 -17.77 -3.96 -2.79
N LEU A 152 -17.10 -3.23 -3.69
CA LEU A 152 -15.64 -3.20 -3.76
C LEU A 152 -15.02 -2.59 -2.49
N VAL A 153 -15.62 -1.51 -1.98
CA VAL A 153 -15.12 -0.84 -0.77
C VAL A 153 -15.34 -1.71 0.48
N ASP A 154 -16.47 -2.41 0.56
CA ASP A 154 -16.72 -3.35 1.65
C ASP A 154 -15.75 -4.55 1.60
N GLU A 155 -15.45 -5.07 0.41
CA GLU A 155 -14.45 -6.14 0.23
C GLU A 155 -13.06 -5.65 0.64
N HIS A 156 -12.64 -4.45 0.22
CA HIS A 156 -11.39 -3.83 0.64
C HIS A 156 -11.29 -3.69 2.16
N LEU A 157 -12.37 -3.21 2.81
CA LEU A 157 -12.43 -3.13 4.28
C LEU A 157 -12.24 -4.51 4.93
N HIS A 158 -12.90 -5.55 4.42
CA HIS A 158 -12.73 -6.92 4.93
C HIS A 158 -11.28 -7.38 4.83
N LEU A 159 -10.62 -7.17 3.69
CA LEU A 159 -9.21 -7.52 3.51
C LEU A 159 -8.29 -6.75 4.48
N CYS A 160 -8.55 -5.47 4.70
CA CYS A 160 -7.81 -4.67 5.68
C CYS A 160 -7.95 -5.23 7.11
N LEU A 161 -9.16 -5.61 7.51
CA LEU A 161 -9.43 -6.18 8.83
C LEU A 161 -8.80 -7.57 8.98
N GLU A 162 -8.86 -8.42 7.96
CA GLU A 162 -8.20 -9.74 7.95
C GLU A 162 -6.67 -9.62 7.97
N ALA A 163 -6.12 -8.57 7.35
CA ALA A 163 -4.70 -8.23 7.44
C ALA A 163 -4.27 -7.70 8.82
N GLY A 164 -5.22 -7.43 9.70
CA GLY A 164 -4.96 -6.91 11.05
C GLY A 164 -4.70 -5.40 11.10
N LEU A 165 -5.10 -4.65 10.06
CA LEU A 165 -5.00 -3.20 10.06
C LEU A 165 -6.07 -2.58 10.99
N ASN A 166 -5.68 -1.54 11.71
CA ASN A 166 -6.59 -0.79 12.61
C ASN A 166 -7.40 0.22 11.81
N VAL A 167 -8.39 -0.27 11.05
CA VAL A 167 -9.32 0.58 10.29
C VAL A 167 -10.54 0.87 11.15
N GLU A 168 -10.87 2.14 11.34
CA GLU A 168 -11.98 2.59 12.18
C GLU A 168 -13.29 2.78 11.41
N GLY A 169 -13.24 2.99 10.09
CA GLY A 169 -14.45 3.20 9.30
C GLY A 169 -14.21 3.45 7.83
N ILE A 170 -15.32 3.55 7.11
CA ILE A 170 -15.37 3.94 5.70
C ILE A 170 -16.60 4.81 5.46
N ASN A 171 -16.53 5.70 4.52
CA ASN A 171 -17.68 6.48 4.02
C ASN A 171 -17.51 6.82 2.54
N ALA A 172 -18.62 7.14 1.89
CA ALA A 172 -18.61 7.72 0.55
C ALA A 172 -18.32 9.23 0.65
N GLU A 173 -17.47 9.72 -0.24
CA GLU A 173 -17.12 11.13 -0.32
C GLU A 173 -18.05 11.95 -1.23
N VAL A 174 -17.76 13.24 -1.39
CA VAL A 174 -18.63 14.20 -2.09
C VAL A 174 -18.78 13.93 -3.57
N MET A 175 -17.85 13.23 -4.18
CA MET A 175 -17.85 12.86 -5.58
C MET A 175 -18.25 11.40 -5.76
N MET A 176 -19.00 11.11 -6.83
CA MET A 176 -19.33 9.75 -7.23
C MET A 176 -18.09 9.06 -7.84
N GLY A 177 -17.87 7.80 -7.48
CA GLY A 177 -16.74 7.01 -7.96
C GLY A 177 -15.74 6.56 -6.93
#